data_02539c491e678f6d57a348bf017c2240
#
_entry.id   02539c491e678f6d57a348bf017c2240
#
_cell.length_a   1.000
_cell.length_b   1.000
_cell.length_c   1.000
_cell.angle_alpha   90.00
_cell.angle_beta   90.00
_cell.angle_gamma   90.00
#
_symmetry.space_group_name_H-M   'P 1'
#
loop_
_entity.id
_entity.type
_entity.pdbx_description
1 polymer ?
#
loop_
_entity_poly.entity_id
_entity_poly.type
_entity_poly.pdbx_seq_one_letter_code
_entity_poly.pdbx_strand_id
1 'polypeptide(L)'
;MTHRKEFILAAEDVSKTFDGFKAISNLNFYMDEGELRTVIGPNGAGKTTFLDLITGRTKPDTGTIRFGAESIDLIRKSEYEIYRLGIGRKFQTPTVYTDHTVFENILLSLEGSRGVFAALFSRVTPAQRDRIHEVLTTIGLSAKADAKAGALAHGQKQWLEIGMLLAQNARLLLVDEPAAGMTDEETARTGELLLSLAGKHSIIVIEHDMVFVRQIASKVTVLHQGSILCEGTVDEVQSNERVIEVYLGRKHSHN
;
A
#
# COMPACT_ATOMS: atom_id res chain seq x y z
N MET A 1 2.60 -10.60 -33.14
CA MET A 1 2.93 -9.56 -32.14
C MET A 1 2.51 -10.11 -30.79
N THR A 2 3.45 -10.60 -30.02
CA THR A 2 3.22 -11.05 -28.65
C THR A 2 2.88 -9.82 -27.82
N HIS A 3 1.62 -9.69 -27.39
CA HIS A 3 1.23 -8.71 -26.38
C HIS A 3 2.07 -8.98 -25.12
N ARG A 4 3.12 -8.21 -24.92
CA ARG A 4 3.86 -8.21 -23.66
C ARG A 4 2.87 -7.72 -22.62
N LYS A 5 2.50 -8.59 -21.66
CA LYS A 5 1.59 -8.21 -20.58
C LYS A 5 2.23 -7.04 -19.84
N GLU A 6 1.58 -5.88 -19.85
CA GLU A 6 2.09 -4.67 -19.22
C GLU A 6 1.73 -4.72 -17.74
N PHE A 7 2.73 -4.89 -16.89
CA PHE A 7 2.57 -4.86 -15.44
C PHE A 7 2.70 -3.42 -14.93
N ILE A 8 1.88 -3.05 -13.94
CA ILE A 8 2.09 -1.78 -13.21
C ILE A 8 3.36 -1.84 -12.37
N LEU A 9 3.68 -3.02 -11.82
CA LEU A 9 4.90 -3.26 -11.05
C LEU A 9 5.48 -4.62 -11.43
N ALA A 10 6.78 -4.63 -11.77
CA ALA A 10 7.54 -5.84 -12.01
C ALA A 10 8.85 -5.80 -11.23
N ALA A 11 9.05 -6.76 -10.34
CA ALA A 11 10.30 -6.98 -9.62
C ALA A 11 10.89 -8.32 -10.09
N GLU A 12 12.16 -8.33 -10.52
CA GLU A 12 12.80 -9.51 -11.09
C GLU A 12 14.15 -9.76 -10.39
N ASP A 13 14.32 -10.97 -9.86
CA ASP A 13 15.53 -11.47 -9.18
C ASP A 13 16.02 -10.54 -8.06
N VAL A 14 15.08 -9.85 -7.39
CA VAL A 14 15.40 -8.86 -6.38
C VAL A 14 15.92 -9.52 -5.13
N SER A 15 17.09 -9.07 -4.66
CA SER A 15 17.65 -9.50 -3.38
C SER A 15 18.12 -8.31 -2.55
N LYS A 16 18.00 -8.44 -1.21
CA LYS A 16 18.48 -7.46 -0.23
C LYS A 16 18.98 -8.12 1.04
N THR A 17 20.17 -7.74 1.45
CA THR A 17 20.82 -8.21 2.67
C THR A 17 21.09 -7.03 3.60
N PHE A 18 20.86 -7.19 4.90
CA PHE A 18 21.23 -6.25 5.95
C PHE A 18 22.13 -6.98 6.96
N ASP A 19 23.34 -6.50 7.16
CA ASP A 19 24.29 -7.04 8.15
C ASP A 19 24.41 -8.58 8.12
N GLY A 20 24.43 -9.15 6.90
CA GLY A 20 24.49 -10.60 6.68
C GLY A 20 23.14 -11.33 6.72
N PHE A 21 22.06 -10.67 7.14
CA PHE A 21 20.72 -11.23 7.10
C PHE A 21 20.05 -10.94 5.74
N LYS A 22 19.69 -11.98 4.99
CA LYS A 22 19.04 -11.88 3.69
C LYS A 22 17.53 -11.64 3.86
N ALA A 23 17.13 -10.37 3.83
CA ALA A 23 15.74 -9.95 4.05
C ALA A 23 14.84 -10.21 2.83
N ILE A 24 15.40 -10.10 1.61
CA ILE A 24 14.75 -10.46 0.34
C ILE A 24 15.72 -11.34 -0.45
N SER A 25 15.21 -12.41 -1.04
CA SER A 25 15.99 -13.46 -1.70
C SER A 25 15.36 -13.86 -3.05
N ASN A 26 15.96 -13.41 -4.15
CA ASN A 26 15.56 -13.72 -5.53
C ASN A 26 14.03 -13.59 -5.73
N LEU A 27 13.47 -12.48 -5.23
CA LEU A 27 12.04 -12.23 -5.29
C LEU A 27 11.65 -11.84 -6.72
N ASN A 28 10.65 -12.54 -7.26
CA ASN A 28 10.02 -12.24 -8.53
C ASN A 28 8.55 -11.93 -8.27
N PHE A 29 8.12 -10.69 -8.55
CA PHE A 29 6.75 -10.23 -8.28
C PHE A 29 6.24 -9.42 -9.47
N TYR A 30 5.04 -9.76 -9.94
CA TYR A 30 4.38 -9.09 -11.05
C TYR A 30 2.96 -8.72 -10.67
N MET A 31 2.56 -7.50 -10.98
CA MET A 31 1.25 -6.95 -10.63
C MET A 31 0.65 -6.23 -11.83
N ASP A 32 -0.59 -6.55 -12.16
CA ASP A 32 -1.35 -5.91 -13.23
C ASP A 32 -1.87 -4.53 -12.78
N GLU A 33 -2.13 -3.63 -13.75
CA GLU A 33 -2.74 -2.32 -13.44
C GLU A 33 -4.17 -2.49 -12.93
N GLY A 34 -4.54 -1.72 -11.90
CA GLY A 34 -5.84 -1.80 -11.24
C GLY A 34 -6.02 -3.00 -10.30
N GLU A 35 -5.02 -3.85 -10.17
CA GLU A 35 -5.09 -5.03 -9.30
C GLU A 35 -5.05 -4.62 -7.82
N LEU A 36 -5.85 -5.29 -6.97
CA LEU A 36 -5.69 -5.31 -5.53
C LEU A 36 -5.00 -6.62 -5.14
N ARG A 37 -3.77 -6.52 -4.66
CA ARG A 37 -2.94 -7.63 -4.23
C ARG A 37 -2.73 -7.59 -2.73
N THR A 38 -3.05 -8.67 -2.04
CA THR A 38 -2.72 -8.81 -0.62
C THR A 38 -1.43 -9.61 -0.46
N VAL A 39 -0.49 -9.08 0.31
CA VAL A 39 0.78 -9.73 0.63
C VAL A 39 0.76 -10.13 2.09
N ILE A 40 0.83 -11.45 2.35
CA ILE A 40 0.84 -12.02 3.70
C ILE A 40 2.16 -12.74 3.97
N GLY A 41 2.40 -13.08 5.22
CA GLY A 41 3.60 -13.81 5.63
C GLY A 41 3.90 -13.61 7.11
N PRO A 42 4.67 -14.48 7.76
CA PRO A 42 5.05 -14.33 9.15
C PRO A 42 5.91 -13.06 9.38
N ASN A 43 6.11 -12.72 10.64
CA ASN A 43 7.05 -11.66 11.01
C ASN A 43 8.45 -12.01 10.51
N GLY A 44 9.15 -11.02 9.95
CA GLY A 44 10.46 -11.23 9.33
C GLY A 44 10.43 -11.86 7.93
N ALA A 45 9.25 -12.09 7.32
CA ALA A 45 9.16 -12.64 5.97
C ALA A 45 9.69 -11.71 4.86
N GLY A 46 9.96 -10.43 5.16
CA GLY A 46 10.44 -9.44 4.20
C GLY A 46 9.38 -8.46 3.68
N LYS A 47 8.14 -8.50 4.20
CA LYS A 47 7.02 -7.68 3.71
C LYS A 47 7.33 -6.18 3.72
N THR A 48 7.75 -5.64 4.86
CA THR A 48 8.12 -4.21 4.99
C THR A 48 9.33 -3.85 4.14
N THR A 49 10.34 -4.73 4.09
CA THR A 49 11.51 -4.54 3.21
C THR A 49 11.10 -4.49 1.74
N PHE A 50 10.14 -5.31 1.31
CA PHE A 50 9.63 -5.27 -0.05
C PHE A 50 8.97 -3.92 -0.37
N LEU A 51 8.16 -3.36 0.53
CA LEU A 51 7.61 -2.01 0.34
C LEU A 51 8.71 -0.93 0.35
N ASP A 52 9.72 -1.06 1.21
CA ASP A 52 10.86 -0.13 1.26
C ASP A 52 11.66 -0.13 -0.05
N LEU A 53 11.78 -1.29 -0.71
CA LEU A 53 12.42 -1.42 -2.02
C LEU A 53 11.59 -0.74 -3.13
N ILE A 54 10.26 -0.90 -3.12
CA ILE A 54 9.37 -0.27 -4.10
C ILE A 54 9.39 1.25 -3.96
N THR A 55 9.40 1.76 -2.73
CA THR A 55 9.41 3.21 -2.46
C THR A 55 10.79 3.86 -2.60
N GLY A 56 11.85 3.06 -2.80
CA GLY A 56 13.21 3.55 -2.92
C GLY A 56 13.88 3.97 -1.60
N ARG A 57 13.18 3.76 -0.46
CA ARG A 57 13.73 3.96 0.89
C ARG A 57 14.95 3.07 1.14
N THR A 58 14.93 1.89 0.54
CA THR A 58 16.05 0.95 0.50
C THR A 58 16.29 0.55 -0.96
N LYS A 59 17.56 0.37 -1.33
CA LYS A 59 17.91 -0.14 -2.68
C LYS A 59 18.23 -1.62 -2.59
N PRO A 60 17.83 -2.41 -3.60
CA PRO A 60 18.21 -3.82 -3.68
C PRO A 60 19.71 -3.96 -3.95
N ASP A 61 20.26 -5.11 -3.56
CA ASP A 61 21.66 -5.45 -3.86
C ASP A 61 21.78 -6.05 -5.27
N THR A 62 20.74 -6.77 -5.73
CA THR A 62 20.62 -7.34 -7.09
C THR A 62 19.18 -7.28 -7.58
N GLY A 63 19.00 -7.51 -8.88
CA GLY A 63 17.69 -7.55 -9.55
C GLY A 63 17.24 -6.20 -10.08
N THR A 64 15.99 -6.12 -10.53
CA THR A 64 15.37 -4.89 -11.07
C THR A 64 13.97 -4.70 -10.52
N ILE A 65 13.55 -3.44 -10.37
CA ILE A 65 12.17 -3.07 -10.02
C ILE A 65 11.71 -2.03 -11.04
N ARG A 66 10.67 -2.34 -11.78
CA ARG A 66 10.13 -1.52 -12.87
C ARG A 66 8.69 -1.14 -12.61
N PHE A 67 8.33 0.08 -12.98
CA PHE A 67 7.00 0.66 -12.77
C PHE A 67 6.40 1.24 -14.04
N GLY A 68 5.10 0.97 -14.24
CA GLY A 68 4.30 1.50 -15.34
C GLY A 68 4.63 0.90 -16.70
N ALA A 69 3.81 1.24 -17.71
CA ALA A 69 3.96 0.79 -19.09
C ALA A 69 5.32 1.21 -19.71
N GLU A 70 5.86 2.35 -19.26
CA GLU A 70 7.18 2.83 -19.68
C GLU A 70 8.33 2.04 -19.06
N SER A 71 8.05 1.05 -18.20
CA SER A 71 9.05 0.22 -17.51
C SER A 71 10.12 1.05 -16.79
N ILE A 72 9.72 2.09 -16.06
CA ILE A 72 10.63 3.00 -15.37
C ILE A 72 11.40 2.23 -14.30
N ASP A 73 12.73 2.28 -14.35
CA ASP A 73 13.61 1.65 -13.37
C ASP A 73 13.60 2.45 -12.05
N LEU A 74 12.95 1.88 -11.00
CA LEU A 74 12.82 2.50 -9.69
C LEU A 74 14.14 2.52 -8.90
N ILE A 75 15.08 1.62 -9.22
CA ILE A 75 16.35 1.53 -8.49
C ILE A 75 17.18 2.81 -8.69
N ARG A 76 17.05 3.43 -9.86
CA ARG A 76 17.75 4.67 -10.22
C ARG A 76 17.07 5.94 -9.75
N LYS A 77 15.90 5.81 -9.11
CA LYS A 77 15.09 6.94 -8.66
C LYS A 77 15.27 7.18 -7.17
N SER A 78 15.23 8.44 -6.76
CA SER A 78 15.08 8.82 -5.36
C SER A 78 13.67 8.53 -4.86
N GLU A 79 13.48 8.46 -3.54
CA GLU A 79 12.16 8.29 -2.90
C GLU A 79 11.18 9.37 -3.37
N TYR A 80 11.62 10.63 -3.47
CA TYR A 80 10.82 11.76 -3.97
C TYR A 80 10.40 11.59 -5.45
N GLU A 81 11.31 11.12 -6.32
CA GLU A 81 10.97 10.87 -7.73
C GLU A 81 9.96 9.71 -7.86
N ILE A 82 10.11 8.65 -7.06
CA ILE A 82 9.19 7.50 -7.01
C ILE A 82 7.80 7.96 -6.56
N TYR A 83 7.74 8.78 -5.51
CA TYR A 83 6.50 9.41 -5.07
C TYR A 83 5.83 10.22 -6.20
N ARG A 84 6.59 11.01 -6.97
CA ARG A 84 6.06 11.77 -8.12
C ARG A 84 5.62 10.92 -9.30
N LEU A 85 6.06 9.68 -9.42
CA LEU A 85 5.56 8.73 -10.41
C LEU A 85 4.16 8.18 -10.04
N GLY A 86 3.65 8.52 -8.86
CA GLY A 86 2.36 8.07 -8.38
C GLY A 86 2.43 6.78 -7.56
N ILE A 87 3.56 6.51 -6.90
CA ILE A 87 3.66 5.43 -5.90
C ILE A 87 3.53 6.06 -4.51
N GLY A 88 2.40 5.82 -3.86
CA GLY A 88 2.11 6.33 -2.53
C GLY A 88 2.13 5.22 -1.48
N ARG A 89 2.71 5.50 -0.30
CA ARG A 89 2.73 4.56 0.82
C ARG A 89 2.06 5.14 2.05
N LYS A 90 1.12 4.37 2.60
CA LYS A 90 0.57 4.56 3.94
C LYS A 90 1.39 3.72 4.91
N PHE A 91 1.92 4.36 5.95
CA PHE A 91 2.67 3.69 7.02
C PHE A 91 1.72 3.13 8.10
N GLN A 92 2.22 2.24 8.96
CA GLN A 92 1.44 1.67 10.07
C GLN A 92 0.93 2.74 11.04
N THR A 93 1.76 3.72 11.37
CA THR A 93 1.35 4.84 12.24
C THR A 93 0.84 5.99 11.38
N PRO A 94 -0.41 6.48 11.62
CA PRO A 94 -0.96 7.59 10.85
C PRO A 94 -0.09 8.85 10.92
N THR A 95 0.20 9.42 9.74
CA THR A 95 1.06 10.61 9.56
C THR A 95 0.25 11.85 9.19
N VAL A 96 -0.96 11.99 9.76
CA VAL A 96 -1.82 13.15 9.54
C VAL A 96 -1.33 14.38 10.30
N TYR A 97 -1.55 15.56 9.75
CA TYR A 97 -1.30 16.84 10.42
C TYR A 97 -2.41 17.10 11.44
N THR A 98 -2.18 16.75 12.70
CA THR A 98 -3.19 16.69 13.76
C THR A 98 -3.82 18.05 14.10
N ASP A 99 -3.08 19.15 13.96
CA ASP A 99 -3.54 20.51 14.25
C ASP A 99 -4.30 21.16 13.11
N HIS A 100 -4.25 20.55 11.91
CA HIS A 100 -4.98 20.98 10.73
C HIS A 100 -6.32 20.26 10.62
N THR A 101 -7.26 20.86 9.89
CA THR A 101 -8.55 20.23 9.58
C THR A 101 -8.36 19.07 8.61
N VAL A 102 -9.37 18.22 8.52
CA VAL A 102 -9.43 17.12 7.54
C VAL A 102 -9.32 17.69 6.12
N PHE A 103 -10.03 18.79 5.83
CA PHE A 103 -9.94 19.50 4.55
C PHE A 103 -8.51 19.98 4.25
N GLU A 104 -7.84 20.60 5.23
CA GLU A 104 -6.48 21.09 5.07
C GLU A 104 -5.46 19.97 4.85
N ASN A 105 -5.62 18.82 5.51
CA ASN A 105 -4.78 17.63 5.26
C ASN A 105 -4.84 17.19 3.79
N ILE A 106 -6.05 17.11 3.22
CA ILE A 106 -6.22 16.77 1.80
C ILE A 106 -5.67 17.89 0.91
N LEU A 107 -5.92 19.16 1.24
CA LEU A 107 -5.39 20.31 0.49
C LEU A 107 -3.86 20.29 0.41
N LEU A 108 -3.18 20.05 1.53
CA LEU A 108 -1.72 19.94 1.60
C LEU A 108 -1.16 18.80 0.77
N SER A 109 -1.97 17.76 0.53
CA SER A 109 -1.60 16.58 -0.24
C SER A 109 -1.87 16.71 -1.74
N LEU A 110 -2.58 17.76 -2.19
CA LEU A 110 -2.83 17.94 -3.62
C LEU A 110 -1.52 18.14 -4.40
N GLU A 111 -1.45 17.50 -5.55
CA GLU A 111 -0.32 17.63 -6.48
C GLU A 111 -0.14 19.10 -6.89
N GLY A 112 1.11 19.57 -6.84
CA GLY A 112 1.45 20.96 -7.23
C GLY A 112 1.33 22.00 -6.12
N SER A 113 1.00 21.63 -4.88
CA SER A 113 1.06 22.56 -3.75
C SER A 113 2.51 23.00 -3.50
N ARG A 114 2.81 24.26 -3.80
CA ARG A 114 4.16 24.86 -3.67
C ARG A 114 4.49 25.14 -2.20
N GLY A 115 4.72 24.09 -1.41
CA GLY A 115 5.06 24.22 0.01
C GLY A 115 3.87 24.50 0.92
N VAL A 116 3.95 24.04 2.16
CA VAL A 116 2.88 24.12 3.18
C VAL A 116 2.35 25.54 3.37
N PHE A 117 3.23 26.53 3.43
CA PHE A 117 2.84 27.94 3.60
C PHE A 117 2.10 28.50 2.38
N ALA A 118 2.53 28.19 1.17
CA ALA A 118 1.87 28.67 -0.04
C ALA A 118 0.50 28.03 -0.23
N ALA A 119 0.33 26.77 0.14
CA ALA A 119 -0.95 26.05 0.08
C ALA A 119 -1.98 26.61 1.09
N LEU A 120 -1.56 26.94 2.31
CA LEU A 120 -2.43 27.46 3.37
C LEU A 120 -2.80 28.93 3.19
N PHE A 121 -1.92 29.75 2.58
CA PHE A 121 -2.17 31.20 2.40
C PHE A 121 -2.67 31.55 0.99
N SER A 122 -2.66 30.64 0.02
CA SER A 122 -3.25 30.86 -1.29
C SER A 122 -4.77 30.60 -1.25
N ARG A 123 -5.52 31.32 -2.08
CA ARG A 123 -6.96 31.02 -2.24
C ARG A 123 -7.11 29.66 -2.91
N VAL A 124 -7.84 28.75 -2.25
CA VAL A 124 -8.20 27.45 -2.81
C VAL A 124 -9.02 27.66 -4.09
N THR A 125 -8.57 27.14 -5.21
CA THR A 125 -9.30 27.24 -6.47
C THR A 125 -10.56 26.36 -6.45
N PRO A 126 -11.59 26.67 -7.28
CA PRO A 126 -12.77 25.81 -7.41
C PRO A 126 -12.40 24.36 -7.72
N ALA A 127 -11.50 24.12 -8.68
CA ALA A 127 -11.07 22.78 -9.04
C ALA A 127 -10.39 22.01 -7.88
N GLN A 128 -9.57 22.69 -7.08
CA GLN A 128 -9.00 22.08 -5.87
C GLN A 128 -10.08 21.73 -4.85
N ARG A 129 -11.05 22.62 -4.65
CA ARG A 129 -12.17 22.37 -3.73
C ARG A 129 -12.99 21.18 -4.18
N ASP A 130 -13.32 21.08 -5.46
CA ASP A 130 -14.08 19.96 -6.03
C ASP A 130 -13.32 18.66 -5.85
N ARG A 131 -12.00 18.64 -6.12
CA ARG A 131 -11.15 17.46 -5.90
C ARG A 131 -11.08 17.04 -4.44
N ILE A 132 -10.98 18.00 -3.50
CA ILE A 132 -10.99 17.71 -2.06
C ILE A 132 -12.34 17.10 -1.66
N HIS A 133 -13.46 17.65 -2.12
CA HIS A 133 -14.79 17.11 -1.82
C HIS A 133 -14.97 15.70 -2.39
N GLU A 134 -14.50 15.44 -3.61
CA GLU A 134 -14.51 14.09 -4.20
C GLU A 134 -13.74 13.09 -3.32
N VAL A 135 -12.51 13.44 -2.90
CA VAL A 135 -11.69 12.59 -2.03
C VAL A 135 -12.38 12.38 -0.68
N LEU A 136 -12.87 13.44 -0.03
CA LEU A 136 -13.56 13.34 1.26
C LEU A 136 -14.82 12.47 1.19
N THR A 137 -15.53 12.53 0.08
CA THR A 137 -16.69 11.66 -0.17
C THR A 137 -16.26 10.21 -0.30
N THR A 138 -15.21 9.95 -1.09
CA THR A 138 -14.65 8.61 -1.30
C THR A 138 -14.23 7.94 0.01
N ILE A 139 -13.53 8.69 0.88
CA ILE A 139 -13.07 8.16 2.19
C ILE A 139 -14.13 8.28 3.29
N GLY A 140 -15.32 8.84 2.98
CA GLY A 140 -16.45 8.95 3.91
C GLY A 140 -16.23 9.94 5.06
N LEU A 141 -15.44 10.99 4.85
CA LEU A 141 -15.14 12.02 5.87
C LEU A 141 -15.73 13.40 5.54
N SER A 142 -16.63 13.53 4.56
CA SER A 142 -17.23 14.82 4.15
C SER A 142 -17.86 15.57 5.31
N ALA A 143 -18.58 14.90 6.22
CA ALA A 143 -19.21 15.53 7.38
C ALA A 143 -18.20 16.02 8.45
N LYS A 144 -16.93 15.64 8.33
CA LYS A 144 -15.84 16.01 9.25
C LYS A 144 -14.79 16.91 8.58
N ALA A 145 -15.08 17.51 7.42
CA ALA A 145 -14.15 18.32 6.66
C ALA A 145 -13.48 19.41 7.51
N ASP A 146 -14.25 20.09 8.35
CA ASP A 146 -13.80 21.22 9.19
C ASP A 146 -13.30 20.74 10.57
N ALA A 147 -13.40 19.47 10.91
CA ALA A 147 -12.88 18.95 12.16
C ALA A 147 -11.35 18.84 12.12
N LYS A 148 -10.68 19.08 13.25
CA LYS A 148 -9.24 18.82 13.37
C LYS A 148 -8.95 17.32 13.21
N ALA A 149 -7.93 16.98 12.43
CA ALA A 149 -7.54 15.60 12.20
C ALA A 149 -7.11 14.88 13.50
N GLY A 150 -6.58 15.64 14.48
CA GLY A 150 -6.26 15.11 15.80
C GLY A 150 -7.46 14.55 16.56
N ALA A 151 -8.68 15.09 16.33
CA ALA A 151 -9.93 14.66 16.96
C ALA A 151 -10.59 13.45 16.30
N LEU A 152 -10.07 12.97 15.19
CA LEU A 152 -10.58 11.78 14.51
C LEU A 152 -10.28 10.50 15.30
N ALA A 153 -11.19 9.52 15.23
CA ALA A 153 -10.92 8.16 15.68
C ALA A 153 -9.77 7.53 14.90
N HIS A 154 -9.20 6.43 15.43
CA HIS A 154 -8.04 5.80 14.81
C HIS A 154 -8.31 5.39 13.36
N GLY A 155 -9.37 4.66 13.08
CA GLY A 155 -9.77 4.25 11.74
C GLY A 155 -10.00 5.43 10.80
N GLN A 156 -10.60 6.53 11.29
CA GLN A 156 -10.81 7.74 10.48
C GLN A 156 -9.50 8.43 10.08
N LYS A 157 -8.47 8.40 10.95
CA LYS A 157 -7.13 8.88 10.60
C LYS A 157 -6.51 8.02 9.49
N GLN A 158 -6.71 6.72 9.54
CA GLN A 158 -6.27 5.79 8.50
C GLN A 158 -6.96 6.09 7.15
N TRP A 159 -8.28 6.34 7.15
CA TRP A 159 -9.00 6.73 5.95
C TRP A 159 -8.54 8.09 5.40
N LEU A 160 -8.24 9.04 6.30
CA LEU A 160 -7.68 10.34 5.90
C LEU A 160 -6.33 10.18 5.19
N GLU A 161 -5.44 9.30 5.68
CA GLU A 161 -4.18 9.01 4.99
C GLU A 161 -4.38 8.41 3.60
N ILE A 162 -5.32 7.46 3.46
CA ILE A 162 -5.68 6.94 2.13
C ILE A 162 -6.17 8.09 1.24
N GLY A 163 -7.01 8.99 1.78
CA GLY A 163 -7.46 10.19 1.07
C GLY A 163 -6.31 11.11 0.63
N MET A 164 -5.31 11.30 1.48
CA MET A 164 -4.11 12.07 1.14
C MET A 164 -3.35 11.45 -0.04
N LEU A 165 -3.25 10.13 -0.11
CA LEU A 165 -2.66 9.43 -1.26
C LEU A 165 -3.51 9.57 -2.53
N LEU A 166 -4.84 9.51 -2.42
CA LEU A 166 -5.76 9.73 -3.55
C LEU A 166 -5.67 11.15 -4.10
N ALA A 167 -5.49 12.15 -3.21
CA ALA A 167 -5.31 13.55 -3.59
C ALA A 167 -4.06 13.78 -4.43
N GLN A 168 -3.05 12.92 -4.29
CA GLN A 168 -1.79 12.94 -5.05
C GLN A 168 -1.86 12.19 -6.38
N ASN A 169 -3.05 11.74 -6.78
CA ASN A 169 -3.23 10.91 -7.97
C ASN A 169 -2.35 9.64 -7.98
N ALA A 170 -2.16 9.01 -6.82
CA ALA A 170 -1.36 7.80 -6.71
C ALA A 170 -1.92 6.69 -7.61
N ARG A 171 -1.08 6.12 -8.49
CA ARG A 171 -1.40 4.99 -9.37
C ARG A 171 -1.24 3.66 -8.65
N LEU A 172 -0.26 3.58 -7.73
CA LEU A 172 0.01 2.43 -6.87
C LEU A 172 -0.02 2.86 -5.41
N LEU A 173 -0.94 2.29 -4.65
CA LEU A 173 -1.11 2.48 -3.22
C LEU A 173 -0.46 1.31 -2.48
N LEU A 174 0.48 1.61 -1.60
CA LEU A 174 1.10 0.64 -0.70
C LEU A 174 0.53 0.85 0.70
N VAL A 175 -0.26 -0.10 1.17
CA VAL A 175 -1.03 0.02 2.42
C VAL A 175 -0.55 -1.04 3.39
N ASP A 176 0.08 -0.60 4.48
CA ASP A 176 0.72 -1.48 5.46
C ASP A 176 -0.19 -1.60 6.69
N GLU A 177 -0.72 -2.80 6.95
CA GLU A 177 -1.62 -3.18 8.04
C GLU A 177 -2.78 -2.18 8.27
N PRO A 178 -3.65 -1.96 7.25
CA PRO A 178 -4.70 -0.95 7.34
C PRO A 178 -5.76 -1.21 8.39
N ALA A 179 -5.96 -2.45 8.82
CA ALA A 179 -6.96 -2.85 9.81
C ALA A 179 -6.43 -2.87 11.26
N ALA A 180 -5.12 -2.62 11.47
CA ALA A 180 -4.52 -2.71 12.78
C ALA A 180 -5.14 -1.73 13.79
N GLY A 181 -5.61 -2.25 14.93
CA GLY A 181 -6.20 -1.44 16.02
C GLY A 181 -7.60 -0.86 15.74
N MET A 182 -8.26 -1.33 14.69
CA MET A 182 -9.63 -0.96 14.34
C MET A 182 -10.67 -1.84 15.02
N THR A 183 -11.87 -1.31 15.18
CA THR A 183 -13.07 -2.10 15.50
C THR A 183 -13.49 -2.92 14.27
N ASP A 184 -14.33 -3.95 14.47
CA ASP A 184 -14.84 -4.78 13.35
C ASP A 184 -15.58 -3.93 12.32
N GLU A 185 -16.34 -2.91 12.74
CA GLU A 185 -17.07 -1.99 11.85
C GLU A 185 -16.09 -1.13 11.03
N GLU A 186 -15.04 -0.58 11.66
CA GLU A 186 -14.02 0.21 10.98
C GLU A 186 -13.23 -0.67 10.00
N THR A 187 -12.91 -1.92 10.37
CA THR A 187 -12.25 -2.92 9.54
C THR A 187 -13.08 -3.24 8.29
N ALA A 188 -14.37 -3.54 8.48
CA ALA A 188 -15.29 -3.83 7.38
C ALA A 188 -15.34 -2.65 6.39
N ARG A 189 -15.51 -1.43 6.91
CA ARG A 189 -15.54 -0.21 6.10
C ARG A 189 -14.22 0.08 5.38
N THR A 190 -13.08 -0.22 6.02
CA THR A 190 -11.76 -0.11 5.38
C THR A 190 -11.66 -1.06 4.19
N GLY A 191 -12.16 -2.29 4.33
CA GLY A 191 -12.24 -3.25 3.26
C GLY A 191 -13.10 -2.75 2.08
N GLU A 192 -14.29 -2.23 2.36
CA GLU A 192 -15.17 -1.64 1.35
C GLU A 192 -14.49 -0.48 0.62
N LEU A 193 -13.79 0.40 1.35
CA LEU A 193 -13.02 1.50 0.76
C LEU A 193 -11.97 0.97 -0.21
N LEU A 194 -11.11 0.03 0.21
CA LEU A 194 -10.05 -0.53 -0.63
C LEU A 194 -10.63 -1.22 -1.88
N LEU A 195 -11.72 -1.97 -1.74
CA LEU A 195 -12.41 -2.59 -2.88
C LEU A 195 -12.98 -1.55 -3.85
N SER A 196 -13.51 -0.43 -3.35
CA SER A 196 -14.04 0.66 -4.21
C SER A 196 -12.96 1.38 -5.00
N LEU A 197 -11.71 1.34 -4.54
CA LEU A 197 -10.54 1.94 -5.18
C LEU A 197 -9.90 1.00 -6.21
N ALA A 198 -10.06 -0.32 -6.05
CA ALA A 198 -9.56 -1.31 -7.00
C ALA A 198 -10.11 -1.07 -8.40
N GLY A 199 -9.31 -1.36 -9.43
CA GLY A 199 -9.62 -1.07 -10.83
C GLY A 199 -9.24 0.35 -11.27
N LYS A 200 -9.40 1.35 -10.40
CA LYS A 200 -8.92 2.72 -10.66
C LYS A 200 -7.50 2.94 -10.19
N HIS A 201 -7.14 2.28 -9.11
CA HIS A 201 -5.81 2.30 -8.50
C HIS A 201 -5.31 0.86 -8.35
N SER A 202 -4.02 0.67 -8.52
CA SER A 202 -3.35 -0.58 -8.12
C SER A 202 -3.05 -0.51 -6.63
N ILE A 203 -3.30 -1.58 -5.88
CA ILE A 203 -3.20 -1.54 -4.41
C ILE A 203 -2.44 -2.77 -3.93
N ILE A 204 -1.36 -2.58 -3.19
CA ILE A 204 -0.71 -3.64 -2.41
C ILE A 204 -1.08 -3.44 -0.95
N VAL A 205 -1.71 -4.44 -0.35
CA VAL A 205 -2.04 -4.46 1.07
C VAL A 205 -1.18 -5.49 1.77
N ILE A 206 -0.41 -5.08 2.77
CA ILE A 206 0.24 -6.01 3.69
C ILE A 206 -0.72 -6.27 4.85
N GLU A 207 -0.99 -7.53 5.13
CA GLU A 207 -1.88 -7.93 6.22
C GLU A 207 -1.47 -9.28 6.81
N HIS A 208 -1.98 -9.53 8.00
CA HIS A 208 -1.82 -10.79 8.71
C HIS A 208 -3.17 -11.32 9.24
N ASP A 209 -4.22 -10.49 9.29
CA ASP A 209 -5.57 -10.89 9.63
C ASP A 209 -6.26 -11.56 8.43
N MET A 210 -6.46 -12.88 8.54
CA MET A 210 -7.05 -13.68 7.47
C MET A 210 -8.54 -13.39 7.23
N VAL A 211 -9.25 -12.83 8.22
CA VAL A 211 -10.66 -12.41 8.05
C VAL A 211 -10.72 -11.20 7.13
N PHE A 212 -9.88 -10.20 7.40
CA PHE A 212 -9.76 -9.02 6.56
C PHE A 212 -9.20 -9.35 5.17
N VAL A 213 -8.17 -10.21 5.09
CA VAL A 213 -7.64 -10.70 3.81
C VAL A 213 -8.74 -11.35 2.97
N ARG A 214 -9.59 -12.21 3.57
CA ARG A 214 -10.70 -12.85 2.86
C ARG A 214 -11.74 -11.85 2.35
N GLN A 215 -11.93 -10.75 3.04
CA GLN A 215 -12.87 -9.69 2.62
C GLN A 215 -12.38 -8.96 1.36
N ILE A 216 -11.07 -8.68 1.25
CA ILE A 216 -10.56 -7.76 0.21
C ILE A 216 -9.79 -8.44 -0.91
N ALA A 217 -9.20 -9.61 -0.67
CA ALA A 217 -8.22 -10.17 -1.60
C ALA A 217 -8.88 -10.86 -2.80
N SER A 218 -8.55 -10.38 -4.00
CA SER A 218 -8.75 -11.14 -5.24
C SER A 218 -7.57 -12.08 -5.50
N LYS A 219 -6.37 -11.68 -5.14
CA LYS A 219 -5.14 -12.47 -5.24
C LYS A 219 -4.25 -12.22 -4.01
N VAL A 220 -3.70 -13.30 -3.48
CA VAL A 220 -2.81 -13.31 -2.31
C VAL A 220 -1.43 -13.78 -2.72
N THR A 221 -0.40 -13.07 -2.27
CA THR A 221 1.01 -13.46 -2.36
C THR A 221 1.51 -13.79 -0.95
N VAL A 222 2.06 -14.96 -0.76
CA VAL A 222 2.67 -15.38 0.52
C VAL A 222 4.16 -15.19 0.45
N LEU A 223 4.69 -14.30 1.32
CA LEU A 223 6.12 -14.13 1.53
C LEU A 223 6.61 -15.00 2.67
N HIS A 224 7.74 -15.68 2.45
CA HIS A 224 8.45 -16.43 3.48
C HIS A 224 9.96 -16.34 3.25
N GLN A 225 10.71 -15.96 4.28
CA GLN A 225 12.18 -15.83 4.23
C GLN A 225 12.68 -15.03 3.00
N GLY A 226 12.00 -13.91 2.72
CA GLY A 226 12.36 -12.99 1.65
C GLY A 226 12.01 -13.45 0.23
N SER A 227 11.33 -14.58 0.07
CA SER A 227 10.91 -15.14 -1.23
C SER A 227 9.41 -15.32 -1.30
N ILE A 228 8.84 -15.39 -2.51
CA ILE A 228 7.44 -15.78 -2.69
C ILE A 228 7.32 -17.29 -2.52
N LEU A 229 6.52 -17.71 -1.55
CA LEU A 229 6.22 -19.12 -1.27
C LEU A 229 5.15 -19.65 -2.21
N CYS A 230 4.07 -18.89 -2.39
CA CYS A 230 2.99 -19.16 -3.35
C CYS A 230 2.16 -17.90 -3.64
N GLU A 231 1.40 -17.96 -4.72
CA GLU A 231 0.40 -16.95 -5.11
C GLU A 231 -0.87 -17.67 -5.55
N GLY A 232 -2.03 -17.09 -5.26
CA GLY A 232 -3.32 -17.64 -5.65
C GLY A 232 -4.48 -16.91 -5.00
N THR A 233 -5.67 -17.49 -5.10
CA THR A 233 -6.85 -17.06 -4.34
C THR A 233 -6.65 -17.36 -2.85
N VAL A 234 -7.49 -16.77 -2.00
CA VAL A 234 -7.44 -17.01 -0.54
C VAL A 234 -7.56 -18.51 -0.23
N ASP A 235 -8.48 -19.21 -0.92
CA ASP A 235 -8.73 -20.63 -0.67
C ASP A 235 -7.55 -21.52 -1.13
N GLU A 236 -6.94 -21.21 -2.28
CA GLU A 236 -5.72 -21.91 -2.74
C GLU A 236 -4.56 -21.71 -1.78
N VAL A 237 -4.37 -20.49 -1.28
CA VAL A 237 -3.30 -20.19 -0.31
C VAL A 237 -3.55 -20.87 1.03
N GLN A 238 -4.79 -20.87 1.54
CA GLN A 238 -5.14 -21.51 2.81
C GLN A 238 -5.04 -23.03 2.77
N SER A 239 -5.26 -23.65 1.60
CA SER A 239 -5.12 -25.09 1.40
C SER A 239 -3.70 -25.55 1.06
N ASN A 240 -2.78 -24.63 0.84
CA ASN A 240 -1.40 -24.95 0.48
C ASN A 240 -0.63 -25.51 1.69
N GLU A 241 -0.17 -26.74 1.61
CA GLU A 241 0.53 -27.44 2.70
C GLU A 241 1.75 -26.67 3.21
N ARG A 242 2.53 -26.02 2.31
CA ARG A 242 3.71 -25.24 2.69
C ARG A 242 3.32 -23.99 3.48
N VAL A 243 2.20 -23.36 3.14
CA VAL A 243 1.68 -22.20 3.88
C VAL A 243 1.24 -22.63 5.26
N ILE A 244 0.50 -23.74 5.35
CA ILE A 244 0.07 -24.32 6.63
C ILE A 244 1.28 -24.62 7.52
N GLU A 245 2.33 -25.26 6.99
CA GLU A 245 3.56 -25.53 7.74
C GLU A 245 4.24 -24.26 8.26
N VAL A 246 4.29 -23.19 7.46
CA VAL A 246 4.91 -21.92 7.83
C VAL A 246 4.15 -21.19 8.93
N TYR A 247 2.81 -21.22 8.91
CA TYR A 247 1.97 -20.52 9.88
C TYR A 247 1.69 -21.32 11.16
N LEU A 248 1.55 -22.66 11.07
CA LEU A 248 1.22 -23.52 12.21
C LEU A 248 2.47 -24.16 12.85
N GLY A 249 3.64 -24.03 12.23
CA GLY A 249 4.84 -24.76 12.58
C GLY A 249 4.74 -26.23 12.13
N ARG A 250 5.88 -26.88 11.87
CA ARG A 250 5.91 -28.33 11.67
C ARG A 250 5.31 -28.98 12.91
N LYS A 251 4.18 -29.66 12.78
CA LYS A 251 3.81 -30.69 13.78
C LYS A 251 5.04 -31.59 13.90
N HIS A 252 5.73 -31.54 15.03
CA HIS A 252 6.77 -32.51 15.34
C HIS A 252 6.12 -33.88 15.26
N SER A 253 6.39 -34.61 14.19
CA SER A 253 6.21 -36.05 14.15
C SER A 253 7.28 -36.60 15.09
N HIS A 254 6.91 -36.75 16.36
CA HIS A 254 7.60 -37.65 17.27
C HIS A 254 7.14 -39.04 16.88
N ASN A 255 8.01 -39.77 16.18
CA ASN A 255 8.13 -41.23 16.28
C ASN A 255 9.18 -41.55 17.33
#